data_161c5a99deafb5fb8606337d067003d2
#
_entry.id   161c5a99deafb5fb8606337d067003d2
#
_cell.length_a   1.000
_cell.length_b   1.000
_cell.length_c   1.000
_cell.angle_alpha   90.00
_cell.angle_beta   90.00
_cell.angle_gamma   90.00
#
_symmetry.space_group_name_H-M   'P 1'
#
loop_
_entity.id
_entity.type
_entity.pdbx_description
1 polymer ?
#
loop_
_entity_poly.entity_id
_entity_poly.type
_entity_poly.pdbx_seq_one_letter_code
_entity_poly.pdbx_strand_id
1 'polypeptide(L)'
;MWIYEKKLQFPVKIKNPNPRAAAVIVSQLGGPDGELAASMRYLNQRFSMPDRKIAGILTDVGTEELAHLEMVGSILYQLTRNLSAEEIEKSPLAPYFTDHTTGVYPVAAAGVPTDMKYIGVKGDVLADLNEDLAADAAIFQAQQHGFLAKNTA
;
A
#
# COMPACT_ATOMS: atom_id res chain seq x y z
N MET A 1 -10.63 4.50 -19.11
CA MET A 1 -11.21 3.15 -18.91
C MET A 1 -10.18 2.30 -18.18
N TRP A 2 -10.53 1.71 -17.07
CA TRP A 2 -9.64 0.80 -16.37
C TRP A 2 -9.62 -0.56 -17.07
N ILE A 3 -8.40 -1.11 -17.32
CA ILE A 3 -8.22 -2.40 -17.99
C ILE A 3 -7.31 -3.25 -17.10
N TYR A 4 -7.77 -4.45 -16.75
CA TYR A 4 -6.99 -5.43 -16.00
C TYR A 4 -6.40 -6.49 -16.94
N GLU A 5 -5.07 -6.56 -17.02
CA GLU A 5 -4.36 -7.44 -17.95
C GLU A 5 -3.79 -8.72 -17.31
N LYS A 6 -4.06 -9.05 -16.08
CA LYS A 6 -3.52 -10.21 -15.35
C LYS A 6 -1.98 -10.30 -15.36
N LYS A 7 -1.33 -9.16 -15.34
CA LYS A 7 0.13 -9.06 -15.18
C LYS A 7 0.44 -7.84 -14.32
N LEU A 8 1.54 -7.92 -13.60
CA LEU A 8 2.01 -6.76 -12.83
C LEU A 8 2.53 -5.69 -13.78
N GLN A 9 2.35 -4.42 -13.42
CA GLN A 9 2.90 -3.28 -14.16
C GLN A 9 4.43 -3.37 -14.24
N PHE A 10 5.07 -3.75 -13.14
CA PHE A 10 6.50 -4.09 -13.11
C PHE A 10 6.71 -5.49 -12.49
N PRO A 11 7.68 -6.27 -12.97
CA PRO A 11 7.91 -7.60 -12.46
C PRO A 11 8.47 -7.59 -11.04
N VAL A 12 7.86 -8.38 -10.16
CA VAL A 12 8.35 -8.62 -8.79
C VAL A 12 9.05 -9.98 -8.74
N LYS A 13 10.34 -9.99 -8.36
CA LYS A 13 11.15 -11.20 -8.26
C LYS A 13 11.95 -11.21 -6.96
N ILE A 14 11.39 -11.80 -5.91
CA ILE A 14 12.05 -11.95 -4.60
C ILE A 14 12.49 -13.40 -4.45
N LYS A 15 13.78 -13.60 -4.23
CA LYS A 15 14.36 -14.94 -4.16
C LYS A 15 14.05 -15.63 -2.83
N ASN A 16 14.25 -14.92 -1.73
CA ASN A 16 14.14 -15.48 -0.38
C ASN A 16 13.02 -14.81 0.40
N PRO A 17 12.21 -15.58 1.15
CA PRO A 17 11.26 -15.02 2.11
C PRO A 17 11.96 -14.16 3.16
N ASN A 18 11.25 -13.12 3.63
CA ASN A 18 11.75 -12.24 4.69
C ASN A 18 10.57 -11.64 5.46
N PRO A 19 10.16 -12.23 6.58
CA PRO A 19 9.00 -11.79 7.35
C PRO A 19 9.21 -10.40 8.00
N ARG A 20 10.46 -9.99 8.27
CA ARG A 20 10.73 -8.63 8.77
C ARG A 20 10.46 -7.57 7.70
N ALA A 21 10.89 -7.82 6.47
CA ALA A 21 10.58 -6.93 5.36
C ALA A 21 9.08 -6.91 5.06
N ALA A 22 8.42 -8.06 5.14
CA ALA A 22 6.97 -8.16 4.96
C ALA A 22 6.19 -7.33 5.98
N ALA A 23 6.62 -7.29 7.24
CA ALA A 23 5.99 -6.49 8.30
C ALA A 23 6.07 -4.97 8.03
N VAL A 24 7.08 -4.51 7.30
CA VAL A 24 7.16 -3.11 6.85
C VAL A 24 6.27 -2.88 5.63
N ILE A 25 6.34 -3.78 4.65
CA ILE A 25 5.62 -3.63 3.37
C ILE A 25 4.11 -3.77 3.54
N VAL A 26 3.61 -4.51 4.54
CA VAL A 26 2.17 -4.70 4.75
C VAL A 26 1.40 -3.38 4.96
N SER A 27 2.06 -2.35 5.50
CA SER A 27 1.47 -1.03 5.65
C SER A 27 1.14 -0.36 4.31
N GLN A 28 1.83 -0.74 3.24
CA GLN A 28 1.58 -0.23 1.90
C GLN A 28 0.43 -0.98 1.18
N LEU A 29 0.08 -2.18 1.63
CA LEU A 29 -1.11 -2.87 1.12
C LEU A 29 -2.38 -2.23 1.66
N GLY A 30 -2.44 -2.03 2.97
CA GLY A 30 -3.58 -1.47 3.68
C GLY A 30 -3.14 -0.45 4.72
N GLY A 31 -4.11 0.15 5.40
CA GLY A 31 -3.85 1.28 6.29
C GLY A 31 -4.07 2.63 5.60
N PRO A 32 -3.99 3.74 6.35
CA PRO A 32 -4.39 5.06 5.87
C PRO A 32 -3.51 5.62 4.75
N ASP A 33 -2.25 5.17 4.69
CA ASP A 33 -1.26 5.62 3.70
C ASP A 33 -0.82 4.47 2.76
N GLY A 34 -1.64 3.42 2.64
CA GLY A 34 -1.41 2.33 1.70
C GLY A 34 -2.03 2.62 0.34
N GLU A 35 -1.65 1.81 -0.67
CA GLU A 35 -2.07 1.98 -2.07
C GLU A 35 -3.60 1.97 -2.24
N LEU A 36 -4.31 1.15 -1.44
CA LEU A 36 -5.78 1.14 -1.47
C LEU A 36 -6.36 2.48 -0.99
N ALA A 37 -5.83 3.03 0.09
CA ALA A 37 -6.29 4.30 0.63
C ALA A 37 -5.91 5.47 -0.30
N ALA A 38 -4.73 5.44 -0.92
CA ALA A 38 -4.30 6.39 -1.93
C ALA A 38 -5.25 6.40 -3.14
N SER A 39 -5.54 5.22 -3.70
CA SER A 39 -6.52 5.10 -4.78
C SER A 39 -7.87 5.72 -4.41
N MET A 40 -8.41 5.37 -3.24
CA MET A 40 -9.70 5.90 -2.76
C MET A 40 -9.67 7.41 -2.55
N ARG A 41 -8.54 7.96 -2.09
CA ARG A 41 -8.36 9.40 -1.90
C ARG A 41 -8.46 10.14 -3.24
N TYR A 42 -7.62 9.81 -4.19
CA TYR A 42 -7.60 10.44 -5.52
C TYR A 42 -8.94 10.31 -6.25
N LEU A 43 -9.51 9.11 -6.28
CA LEU A 43 -10.76 8.85 -6.98
C LEU A 43 -11.97 9.56 -6.36
N ASN A 44 -11.92 9.93 -5.08
CA ASN A 44 -12.99 10.72 -4.45
C ASN A 44 -12.74 12.22 -4.55
N GLN A 45 -11.50 12.68 -4.40
CA GLN A 45 -11.16 14.10 -4.52
C GLN A 45 -11.47 14.67 -5.92
N ARG A 46 -11.32 13.84 -6.98
CA ARG A 46 -11.63 14.25 -8.37
C ARG A 46 -13.03 14.84 -8.56
N PHE A 47 -13.99 14.43 -7.75
CA PHE A 47 -15.38 14.90 -7.88
C PHE A 47 -15.57 16.35 -7.42
N SER A 48 -14.70 16.86 -6.58
CA SER A 48 -14.72 18.24 -6.10
C SER A 48 -13.76 19.18 -6.84
N MET A 49 -12.96 18.64 -7.79
CA MET A 49 -12.01 19.46 -8.57
C MET A 49 -12.73 20.32 -9.60
N PRO A 50 -12.56 21.66 -9.57
CA PRO A 50 -13.18 22.56 -10.54
C PRO A 50 -12.56 22.45 -11.93
N ASP A 51 -11.29 22.10 -12.03
CA ASP A 51 -10.58 21.93 -13.29
C ASP A 51 -10.65 20.46 -13.76
N ARG A 52 -11.18 20.26 -14.97
CA ARG A 52 -11.32 18.94 -15.58
C ARG A 52 -9.99 18.25 -15.86
N LYS A 53 -8.90 18.99 -16.07
CA LYS A 53 -7.57 18.42 -16.28
C LYS A 53 -7.04 17.84 -14.97
N ILE A 54 -7.19 18.56 -13.86
CA ILE A 54 -6.82 18.07 -12.53
C ILE A 54 -7.66 16.84 -12.18
N ALA A 55 -8.98 16.88 -12.40
CA ALA A 55 -9.84 15.73 -12.20
C ALA A 55 -9.43 14.52 -13.07
N GLY A 56 -8.94 14.75 -14.28
CA GLY A 56 -8.39 13.72 -15.16
C GLY A 56 -7.12 13.11 -14.58
N ILE A 57 -6.17 13.93 -14.13
CA ILE A 57 -4.94 13.47 -13.49
C ILE A 57 -5.24 12.63 -12.25
N LEU A 58 -6.11 13.10 -11.36
CA LEU A 58 -6.50 12.33 -10.16
C LEU A 58 -7.19 11.01 -10.52
N THR A 59 -7.87 10.94 -11.67
CA THR A 59 -8.46 9.69 -12.16
C THR A 59 -7.36 8.73 -12.62
N ASP A 60 -6.38 9.22 -13.37
CA ASP A 60 -5.28 8.40 -13.87
C ASP A 60 -4.43 7.87 -12.72
N VAL A 61 -3.99 8.74 -11.82
CA VAL A 61 -3.20 8.35 -10.64
C VAL A 61 -3.99 7.39 -9.76
N GLY A 62 -5.23 7.73 -9.41
CA GLY A 62 -6.05 6.88 -8.53
C GLY A 62 -6.34 5.48 -9.09
N THR A 63 -6.39 5.32 -10.42
CA THR A 63 -6.51 4.00 -11.04
C THR A 63 -5.17 3.28 -11.15
N GLU A 64 -4.05 4.00 -11.26
CA GLU A 64 -2.70 3.43 -11.24
C GLU A 64 -2.37 2.82 -9.88
N GLU A 65 -2.84 3.42 -8.77
CA GLU A 65 -2.66 2.88 -7.42
C GLU A 65 -3.23 1.45 -7.24
N LEU A 66 -4.22 1.08 -8.03
CA LEU A 66 -4.70 -0.31 -8.04
C LEU A 66 -3.67 -1.29 -8.64
N ALA A 67 -2.85 -0.84 -9.58
CA ALA A 67 -1.73 -1.63 -10.10
C ALA A 67 -0.59 -1.72 -9.09
N HIS A 68 -0.33 -0.64 -8.34
CA HIS A 68 0.63 -0.63 -7.23
C HIS A 68 0.17 -1.57 -6.11
N LEU A 69 -1.11 -1.57 -5.76
CA LEU A 69 -1.69 -2.52 -4.80
C LEU A 69 -1.40 -3.98 -5.19
N GLU A 70 -1.55 -4.35 -6.45
CA GLU A 70 -1.22 -5.69 -6.94
C GLU A 70 0.29 -6.00 -6.84
N MET A 71 1.15 -5.03 -7.14
CA MET A 71 2.59 -5.21 -6.97
C MET A 71 2.98 -5.40 -5.51
N VAL A 72 2.44 -4.60 -4.60
CA VAL A 72 2.64 -4.73 -3.15
C VAL A 72 2.14 -6.09 -2.65
N GLY A 73 0.97 -6.53 -3.09
CA GLY A 73 0.43 -7.86 -2.79
C GLY A 73 1.36 -8.98 -3.26
N SER A 74 1.92 -8.86 -4.47
CA SER A 74 2.90 -9.81 -5.00
C SER A 74 4.21 -9.81 -4.21
N ILE A 75 4.67 -8.64 -3.75
CA ILE A 75 5.85 -8.52 -2.88
C ILE A 75 5.60 -9.24 -1.55
N LEU A 76 4.47 -8.97 -0.90
CA LEU A 76 4.10 -9.63 0.36
C LEU A 76 4.03 -11.13 0.20
N TYR A 77 3.37 -11.63 -0.84
CA TYR A 77 3.31 -13.05 -1.12
C TYR A 77 4.69 -13.67 -1.26
N GLN A 78 5.58 -13.04 -2.03
CA GLN A 78 6.93 -13.58 -2.25
C GLN A 78 7.83 -13.46 -1.01
N LEU A 79 7.59 -12.49 -0.13
CA LEU A 79 8.28 -12.35 1.14
C LEU A 79 7.82 -13.36 2.21
N THR A 80 6.60 -13.88 2.08
CA THR A 80 5.97 -14.75 3.08
C THR A 80 5.76 -16.19 2.62
N ARG A 81 5.93 -16.47 1.32
CA ARG A 81 5.71 -17.80 0.77
C ARG A 81 6.57 -18.86 1.46
N ASN A 82 5.95 -20.00 1.73
CA ASN A 82 6.58 -21.16 2.36
C ASN A 82 7.10 -20.94 3.79
N LEU A 83 6.72 -19.85 4.46
CA LEU A 83 6.94 -19.72 5.88
C LEU A 83 6.02 -20.69 6.63
N SER A 84 6.55 -21.38 7.63
CA SER A 84 5.76 -22.16 8.56
C SER A 84 4.96 -21.24 9.51
N ALA A 85 3.91 -21.76 10.14
CA ALA A 85 3.15 -21.05 11.16
C ALA A 85 4.07 -20.59 12.32
N GLU A 86 5.02 -21.44 12.72
CA GLU A 86 5.97 -21.12 13.77
C GLU A 86 6.90 -19.95 13.40
N GLU A 87 7.36 -19.90 12.14
CA GLU A 87 8.17 -18.77 11.64
C GLU A 87 7.38 -17.48 11.61
N ILE A 88 6.09 -17.54 11.22
CA ILE A 88 5.20 -16.39 11.24
C ILE A 88 4.97 -15.90 12.66
N GLU A 89 4.61 -16.79 13.59
CA GLU A 89 4.32 -16.46 14.99
C GLU A 89 5.51 -15.83 15.71
N LYS A 90 6.74 -16.26 15.38
CA LYS A 90 7.98 -15.72 15.95
C LYS A 90 8.49 -14.45 15.26
N SER A 91 7.82 -13.99 14.23
CA SER A 91 8.23 -12.84 13.43
C SER A 91 7.44 -11.57 13.77
N PRO A 92 7.95 -10.39 13.40
CA PRO A 92 7.18 -9.14 13.49
C PRO A 92 5.92 -9.11 12.63
N LEU A 93 5.75 -10.08 11.74
CA LEU A 93 4.58 -10.20 10.87
C LEU A 93 3.39 -10.87 11.56
N ALA A 94 3.59 -11.56 12.69
CA ALA A 94 2.55 -12.30 13.40
C ALA A 94 1.25 -11.51 13.63
N PRO A 95 1.25 -10.23 14.04
CA PRO A 95 0.04 -9.46 14.26
C PRO A 95 -0.80 -9.21 13.01
N TYR A 96 -0.23 -9.43 11.81
CA TYR A 96 -0.87 -9.17 10.51
C TYR A 96 -1.46 -10.43 9.87
N PHE A 97 -1.32 -11.58 10.50
CA PHE A 97 -1.93 -12.82 10.06
C PHE A 97 -3.23 -13.09 10.81
N THR A 98 -4.19 -13.73 10.12
CA THR A 98 -5.43 -14.18 10.75
C THR A 98 -5.16 -15.36 11.70
N ASP A 99 -6.14 -15.71 12.51
CA ASP A 99 -6.08 -16.88 13.41
C ASP A 99 -5.80 -18.19 12.66
N HIS A 100 -6.01 -18.22 11.34
CA HIS A 100 -5.70 -19.35 10.49
C HIS A 100 -4.27 -19.34 9.94
N THR A 101 -3.45 -18.40 10.35
CA THR A 101 -2.01 -18.25 10.05
C THR A 101 -1.64 -18.02 8.58
N THR A 102 -2.59 -18.03 7.67
CA THR A 102 -2.33 -17.90 6.23
C THR A 102 -2.90 -16.64 5.59
N GLY A 103 -3.79 -15.93 6.28
CA GLY A 103 -4.35 -14.66 5.81
C GLY A 103 -3.61 -13.46 6.38
N VAL A 104 -3.47 -12.40 5.58
CA VAL A 104 -2.85 -11.13 5.98
C VAL A 104 -3.93 -10.07 6.18
N TYR A 105 -3.93 -9.40 7.33
CA TYR A 105 -4.79 -8.24 7.55
C TYR A 105 -4.26 -7.02 6.81
N PRO A 106 -5.11 -6.27 6.09
CA PRO A 106 -4.71 -5.04 5.41
C PRO A 106 -4.63 -3.86 6.41
N VAL A 107 -3.67 -3.89 7.31
CA VAL A 107 -3.43 -2.86 8.30
C VAL A 107 -2.04 -2.25 8.14
N ALA A 108 -1.84 -1.04 8.67
CA ALA A 108 -0.51 -0.45 8.75
C ALA A 108 0.41 -1.24 9.68
N ALA A 109 1.73 -1.14 9.49
CA ALA A 109 2.74 -1.83 10.31
C ALA A 109 2.65 -1.49 11.81
N ALA A 110 2.08 -0.34 12.16
CA ALA A 110 1.77 0.05 13.53
C ALA A 110 0.45 -0.55 14.08
N GLY A 111 -0.21 -1.43 13.33
CA GLY A 111 -1.48 -2.03 13.72
C GLY A 111 -2.71 -1.14 13.51
N VAL A 112 -2.57 -0.02 12.81
CA VAL A 112 -3.69 0.89 12.51
C VAL A 112 -4.54 0.27 11.40
N PRO A 113 -5.83 -0.02 11.65
CA PRO A 113 -6.71 -0.56 10.63
C PRO A 113 -7.02 0.49 9.55
N THR A 114 -7.39 0.01 8.37
CA THR A 114 -7.95 0.88 7.32
C THR A 114 -9.30 1.42 7.78
N ASP A 115 -9.41 2.74 7.87
CA ASP A 115 -10.65 3.43 8.24
C ASP A 115 -10.86 4.61 7.28
N MET A 116 -12.04 4.70 6.68
CA MET A 116 -12.37 5.73 5.69
C MET A 116 -12.25 7.16 6.22
N LYS A 117 -12.30 7.36 7.54
CA LYS A 117 -12.10 8.69 8.15
C LYS A 117 -10.67 9.24 7.97
N TYR A 118 -9.70 8.37 7.68
CA TYR A 118 -8.32 8.78 7.40
C TYR A 118 -8.10 9.17 5.93
N ILE A 119 -9.07 8.92 5.07
CA ILE A 119 -9.00 9.31 3.67
C ILE A 119 -9.38 10.77 3.57
N GLY A 120 -8.39 11.61 3.24
CA GLY A 120 -8.59 13.05 3.11
C GLY A 120 -9.35 13.40 1.84
N VAL A 121 -10.59 13.83 2.01
CA VAL A 121 -11.40 14.43 0.95
C VAL A 121 -12.12 15.61 1.58
N LYS A 122 -11.53 16.80 1.48
CA LYS A 122 -12.05 18.02 2.11
C LYS A 122 -12.95 18.81 1.18
N GLY A 123 -12.84 18.58 -0.13
CA GLY A 123 -13.51 19.41 -1.14
C GLY A 123 -12.84 20.77 -1.38
N ASP A 124 -11.68 20.98 -0.79
CA ASP A 124 -10.80 22.15 -1.04
C ASP A 124 -9.60 21.69 -1.85
N VAL A 125 -9.39 22.29 -3.01
CA VAL A 125 -8.38 21.86 -3.98
C VAL A 125 -6.96 21.89 -3.39
N LEU A 126 -6.62 22.96 -2.68
CA LEU A 126 -5.27 23.12 -2.12
C LEU A 126 -5.05 22.17 -0.93
N ALA A 127 -6.05 22.01 -0.07
CA ALA A 127 -5.98 21.08 1.04
C ALA A 127 -5.84 19.64 0.56
N ASP A 128 -6.65 19.23 -0.41
CA ASP A 128 -6.67 17.87 -0.94
C ASP A 128 -5.34 17.54 -1.65
N LEU A 129 -4.84 18.42 -2.53
CA LEU A 129 -3.55 18.21 -3.22
C LEU A 129 -2.33 18.25 -2.27
N ASN A 130 -2.35 19.03 -1.21
CA ASN A 130 -1.28 19.01 -0.21
C ASN A 130 -1.30 17.70 0.61
N GLU A 131 -2.47 17.17 0.89
CA GLU A 131 -2.60 15.88 1.56
C GLU A 131 -2.08 14.73 0.69
N ASP A 132 -2.33 14.76 -0.61
CA ASP A 132 -1.81 13.79 -1.59
C ASP A 132 -0.28 13.76 -1.56
N LEU A 133 0.35 14.94 -1.65
CA LEU A 133 1.81 15.06 -1.57
C LEU A 133 2.37 14.51 -0.25
N ALA A 134 1.67 14.72 0.87
CA ALA A 134 2.10 14.23 2.17
C ALA A 134 1.98 12.70 2.27
N ALA A 135 0.91 12.12 1.73
CA ALA A 135 0.70 10.67 1.69
C ALA A 135 1.75 9.97 0.82
N ASP A 136 2.01 10.48 -0.38
CA ASP A 136 3.03 9.93 -1.29
C ASP A 136 4.43 10.01 -0.67
N ALA A 137 4.76 11.10 0.02
CA ALA A 137 6.03 11.22 0.74
C ALA A 137 6.17 10.18 1.86
N ALA A 138 5.09 9.87 2.58
CA ALA A 138 5.08 8.84 3.62
C ALA A 138 5.30 7.43 3.04
N ILE A 139 4.64 7.11 1.92
CA ILE A 139 4.83 5.85 1.18
C ILE A 139 6.29 5.72 0.73
N PHE A 140 6.85 6.77 0.11
CA PHE A 140 8.23 6.79 -0.36
C PHE A 140 9.24 6.56 0.77
N GLN A 141 9.04 7.20 1.94
CA GLN A 141 9.91 6.99 3.09
C GLN A 141 9.84 5.57 3.63
N ALA A 142 8.66 4.97 3.71
CA ALA A 142 8.50 3.59 4.14
C ALA A 142 9.22 2.61 3.20
N GLN A 143 9.17 2.85 1.88
CA GLN A 143 9.92 2.07 0.88
C GLN A 143 11.42 2.19 1.08
N GLN A 144 11.94 3.38 1.30
CA GLN A 144 13.37 3.62 1.56
C GLN A 144 13.85 2.89 2.81
N HIS A 145 13.11 2.95 3.91
CA HIS A 145 13.48 2.24 5.15
C HIS A 145 13.45 0.72 4.97
N GLY A 146 12.48 0.19 4.25
CA GLY A 146 12.43 -1.24 3.92
C GLY A 146 13.58 -1.69 3.03
N PHE A 147 14.10 -0.81 2.17
CA PHE A 147 15.25 -1.10 1.28
C PHE A 147 16.60 -0.98 2.00
N LEU A 148 16.77 0.01 2.87
CA LEU A 148 18.00 0.23 3.63
C LEU A 148 18.25 -0.87 4.67
N ALA A 149 17.21 -1.44 5.26
CA ALA A 149 17.35 -2.59 6.18
C ALA A 149 17.91 -3.85 5.51
N LYS A 150 17.98 -3.91 4.18
CA LYS A 150 18.58 -5.03 3.42
C LYS A 150 20.08 -4.93 3.22
N ASN A 151 20.67 -3.74 3.40
CA ASN A 151 22.10 -3.51 3.09
C ASN A 151 22.99 -3.42 4.33
N THR A 152 22.47 -3.67 5.51
CA THR A 152 23.24 -3.61 6.79
C THR A 152 23.28 -4.92 7.55
N ALA A 153 22.99 -6.06 6.88
CA ALA A 153 23.10 -7.40 7.49
C ALA A 153 23.96 -8.34 6.63
#